data_08a94154ef1bdc05948f26a2503957d8
#
_entry.id   08a94154ef1bdc05948f26a2503957d8
#
_cell.length_a   1.000
_cell.length_b   1.000
_cell.length_c   1.000
_cell.angle_alpha   90.00
_cell.angle_beta   90.00
_cell.angle_gamma   90.00
#
_symmetry.space_group_name_H-M   'P 1'
#
loop_
_entity.id
_entity.type
_entity.pdbx_description
1 polymer ?
#
loop_
_entity_poly.entity_id
_entity_poly.type
_entity_poly.pdbx_seq_one_letter_code
_entity_poly.pdbx_strand_id
1 'polypeptide(L)'
;VDAGLIIHESRFTYQRTGLVSVIDLGDWWEQTTGHAIPLGAILARRDLDDTAAQHVNDAIRASLALARRDEAKIIGYVREHAFEMEDDVMRKHIGLYVNEFSDDLGDVGVAAIDDLFARAHAAGYIPENKPEFVPES
;
A
#
# COMPACT_ATOMS: atom_id res chain seq x y z
N VAL A 1 -16.53 -7.32 -22.50
CA VAL A 1 -16.17 -8.15 -21.30
C VAL A 1 -17.32 -8.09 -20.31
N ASP A 2 -17.56 -9.18 -19.60
CA ASP A 2 -18.70 -9.28 -18.67
C ASP A 2 -18.33 -8.73 -17.28
N ALA A 3 -17.04 -8.79 -16.90
CA ALA A 3 -16.49 -8.24 -15.68
C ALA A 3 -15.03 -7.83 -15.88
N GLY A 4 -14.53 -6.94 -15.02
CA GLY A 4 -13.14 -6.47 -15.03
C GLY A 4 -12.66 -6.09 -13.64
N LEU A 5 -11.35 -6.12 -13.44
CA LEU A 5 -10.72 -5.65 -12.22
C LEU A 5 -10.49 -4.13 -12.33
N ILE A 6 -10.93 -3.40 -11.31
CA ILE A 6 -10.70 -1.97 -11.19
C ILE A 6 -9.72 -1.73 -10.04
N ILE A 7 -8.68 -0.95 -10.31
CA ILE A 7 -7.65 -0.55 -9.35
C ILE A 7 -7.42 0.96 -9.42
N HIS A 8 -6.54 1.48 -8.57
CA HIS A 8 -6.15 2.89 -8.50
C HIS A 8 -7.35 3.82 -8.27
N GLU A 9 -7.30 5.02 -8.79
CA GLU A 9 -8.30 6.08 -8.62
C GLU A 9 -9.67 5.69 -9.14
N SER A 10 -9.73 4.83 -10.16
CA SER A 10 -10.98 4.33 -10.73
C SER A 10 -11.85 3.59 -9.71
N ARG A 11 -11.26 3.06 -8.62
CA ARG A 11 -11.99 2.50 -7.47
C ARG A 11 -12.97 3.51 -6.85
N PHE A 12 -12.68 4.80 -6.91
CA PHE A 12 -13.50 5.85 -6.33
C PHE A 12 -14.47 6.49 -7.32
N THR A 13 -14.35 6.20 -8.61
CA THR A 13 -15.06 6.89 -9.67
C THR A 13 -15.85 5.99 -10.62
N TYR A 14 -15.70 4.66 -10.53
CA TYR A 14 -16.31 3.70 -11.46
C TYR A 14 -17.83 3.81 -11.57
N GLN A 15 -18.55 4.19 -10.50
CA GLN A 15 -20.01 4.36 -10.54
C GLN A 15 -20.42 5.45 -11.52
N ARG A 16 -19.57 6.46 -11.77
CA ARG A 16 -19.83 7.55 -12.73
C ARG A 16 -19.94 7.04 -14.18
N THR A 17 -19.40 5.86 -14.45
CA THR A 17 -19.45 5.20 -15.77
C THR A 17 -20.53 4.13 -15.86
N GLY A 18 -21.40 4.03 -14.85
CA GLY A 18 -22.49 3.05 -14.81
C GLY A 18 -22.08 1.63 -14.45
N LEU A 19 -20.84 1.43 -14.00
CA LEU A 19 -20.37 0.12 -13.54
C LEU A 19 -20.88 -0.19 -12.14
N VAL A 20 -21.03 -1.48 -11.84
CA VAL A 20 -21.51 -2.00 -10.55
C VAL A 20 -20.41 -2.84 -9.94
N SER A 21 -20.16 -2.67 -8.64
CA SER A 21 -19.26 -3.54 -7.90
C SER A 21 -19.88 -4.92 -7.71
N VAL A 22 -19.19 -5.96 -8.13
CA VAL A 22 -19.56 -7.36 -7.86
C VAL A 22 -19.00 -7.77 -6.50
N ILE A 23 -17.74 -7.41 -6.23
CA ILE A 23 -17.05 -7.69 -4.97
C ILE A 23 -15.92 -6.67 -4.78
N ASP A 24 -15.72 -6.21 -3.55
CA ASP A 24 -14.48 -5.53 -3.15
C ASP A 24 -13.48 -6.59 -2.66
N LEU A 25 -12.34 -6.68 -3.34
CA LEU A 25 -11.32 -7.69 -3.01
C LEU A 25 -10.61 -7.39 -1.69
N GLY A 26 -10.53 -6.12 -1.28
CA GLY A 26 -10.01 -5.74 0.03
C GLY A 26 -10.92 -6.22 1.15
N ASP A 27 -12.20 -5.89 1.07
CA ASP A 27 -13.20 -6.34 2.05
C ASP A 27 -13.26 -7.88 2.13
N TRP A 28 -13.23 -8.55 0.97
CA TRP A 28 -13.20 -10.01 0.91
C TRP A 28 -11.97 -10.59 1.60
N TRP A 29 -10.79 -9.99 1.35
CA TRP A 29 -9.54 -10.43 1.96
C TRP A 29 -9.60 -10.28 3.48
N GLU A 30 -9.98 -9.11 3.98
CA GLU A 30 -10.07 -8.82 5.41
C GLU A 30 -11.07 -9.74 6.12
N GLN A 31 -12.23 -9.99 5.52
CA GLN A 31 -13.23 -10.92 6.07
C GLN A 31 -12.75 -12.37 6.07
N THR A 32 -11.93 -12.75 5.09
CA THR A 32 -11.45 -14.13 4.93
C THR A 32 -10.24 -14.43 5.81
N THR A 33 -9.35 -13.44 5.99
CA THR A 33 -8.06 -13.63 6.67
C THR A 33 -8.01 -13.01 8.06
N GLY A 34 -8.83 -12.00 8.31
CA GLY A 34 -8.72 -11.17 9.51
C GLY A 34 -7.57 -10.16 9.46
N HIS A 35 -6.87 -10.05 8.35
CA HIS A 35 -5.72 -9.15 8.14
C HIS A 35 -6.04 -8.08 7.13
N ALA A 36 -5.46 -6.87 7.30
CA ALA A 36 -5.45 -5.85 6.27
C ALA A 36 -4.79 -6.38 4.99
N ILE A 37 -5.30 -5.98 3.81
CA ILE A 37 -4.71 -6.42 2.54
C ILE A 37 -3.40 -5.68 2.28
N PRO A 38 -2.24 -6.37 2.12
CA PRO A 38 -1.00 -5.73 1.71
C PRO A 38 -1.07 -5.29 0.24
N LEU A 39 -1.18 -3.98 -0.01
CA LEU A 39 -1.33 -3.42 -1.36
C LEU A 39 0.00 -3.18 -2.06
N GLY A 40 1.06 -2.92 -1.31
CA GLY A 40 2.38 -2.66 -1.86
C GLY A 40 3.41 -2.48 -0.76
N ALA A 41 4.69 -2.55 -1.13
CA ALA A 41 5.79 -2.34 -0.21
C ALA A 41 6.99 -1.70 -0.91
N ILE A 42 7.80 -0.98 -0.16
CA ILE A 42 9.12 -0.54 -0.61
C ILE A 42 10.11 -1.67 -0.31
N LEU A 43 10.82 -2.12 -1.34
CA LEU A 43 11.72 -3.25 -1.24
C LEU A 43 13.17 -2.80 -1.34
N ALA A 44 14.02 -3.35 -0.49
CA ALA A 44 15.48 -3.23 -0.58
C ALA A 44 16.10 -4.54 -1.07
N ARG A 45 17.22 -4.44 -1.76
CA ARG A 45 18.04 -5.61 -2.10
C ARG A 45 18.64 -6.21 -0.84
N ARG A 46 18.71 -7.54 -0.75
CA ARG A 46 19.27 -8.25 0.41
C ARG A 46 20.77 -8.01 0.64
N ASP A 47 21.49 -7.53 -0.38
CA ASP A 47 22.91 -7.18 -0.30
C ASP A 47 23.16 -5.71 0.08
N LEU A 48 22.09 -4.93 0.32
CA LEU A 48 22.22 -3.60 0.91
C LEU A 48 22.61 -3.76 2.39
N ASP A 49 23.62 -3.01 2.83
CA ASP A 49 23.99 -3.05 4.24
C ASP A 49 22.89 -2.45 5.14
N ASP A 50 22.75 -3.00 6.34
CA ASP A 50 21.69 -2.65 7.27
C ASP A 50 21.69 -1.16 7.63
N THR A 51 22.85 -0.52 7.71
CA THR A 51 22.95 0.91 8.01
C THR A 51 22.37 1.75 6.88
N ALA A 52 22.64 1.39 5.63
CA ALA A 52 22.05 2.09 4.48
C ALA A 52 20.53 1.85 4.39
N ALA A 53 20.10 0.63 4.63
CA ALA A 53 18.66 0.30 4.68
C ALA A 53 17.93 1.11 5.76
N GLN A 54 18.53 1.20 6.95
CA GLN A 54 17.99 1.99 8.06
C GLN A 54 17.92 3.49 7.74
N HIS A 55 19.00 4.07 7.17
CA HIS A 55 18.99 5.48 6.77
C HIS A 55 17.91 5.80 5.74
N VAL A 56 17.65 4.89 4.78
CA VAL A 56 16.57 5.06 3.80
C VAL A 56 15.21 4.99 4.49
N ASN A 57 14.99 4.03 5.39
CA ASN A 57 13.79 3.88 6.17
C ASN A 57 13.49 5.16 6.99
N ASP A 58 14.48 5.69 7.71
CA ASP A 58 14.37 6.91 8.50
C ASP A 58 14.05 8.13 7.61
N ALA A 59 14.67 8.22 6.43
CA ALA A 59 14.40 9.30 5.48
C ALA A 59 12.96 9.23 4.94
N ILE A 60 12.43 8.04 4.66
CA ILE A 60 11.03 7.85 4.24
C ILE A 60 10.08 8.28 5.35
N ARG A 61 10.30 7.81 6.59
CA ARG A 61 9.48 8.18 7.75
C ARG A 61 9.49 9.70 8.00
N ALA A 62 10.66 10.32 7.94
CA ALA A 62 10.80 11.77 8.08
C ALA A 62 10.08 12.53 6.95
N SER A 63 10.13 12.04 5.72
CA SER A 63 9.44 12.61 4.58
C SER A 63 7.91 12.54 4.73
N LEU A 64 7.39 11.39 5.18
CA LEU A 64 5.96 11.22 5.46
C LEU A 64 5.47 12.15 6.57
N ALA A 65 6.23 12.26 7.66
CA ALA A 65 5.92 13.17 8.75
C ALA A 65 5.90 14.65 8.30
N LEU A 66 6.83 15.03 7.43
CA LEU A 66 6.87 16.38 6.84
C LEU A 66 5.66 16.64 5.93
N ALA A 67 5.32 15.69 5.07
CA ALA A 67 4.19 15.77 4.16
C ALA A 67 2.86 15.94 4.90
N ARG A 68 2.64 15.17 5.96
CA ARG A 68 1.43 15.26 6.80
C ARG A 68 1.34 16.58 7.58
N ARG A 69 2.49 17.12 8.01
CA ARG A 69 2.53 18.39 8.74
C ARG A 69 2.17 19.59 7.88
N ASP A 70 2.48 19.56 6.60
CA ASP A 70 2.29 20.68 5.67
C ASP A 70 1.89 20.20 4.27
N GLU A 71 0.65 19.68 4.19
CA GLU A 71 0.07 19.19 2.92
C GLU A 71 0.09 20.27 1.82
N ALA A 72 -0.06 21.55 2.20
CA ALA A 72 -0.08 22.65 1.22
C ALA A 72 1.21 22.74 0.41
N LYS A 73 2.35 22.32 0.96
CA LYS A 73 3.64 22.32 0.24
C LYS A 73 3.76 21.21 -0.79
N ILE A 74 3.06 20.10 -0.60
CA ILE A 74 3.20 18.94 -1.48
C ILE A 74 2.09 18.81 -2.49
N ILE A 75 0.92 19.43 -2.25
CA ILE A 75 -0.27 19.22 -3.08
C ILE A 75 -0.05 19.66 -4.54
N GLY A 76 0.79 20.69 -4.78
CA GLY A 76 1.17 21.11 -6.13
C GLY A 76 1.90 20.00 -6.88
N TYR A 77 2.90 19.39 -6.25
CA TYR A 77 3.65 18.27 -6.82
C TYR A 77 2.75 17.04 -7.04
N VAL A 78 1.87 16.74 -6.08
CA VAL A 78 0.91 15.63 -6.21
C VAL A 78 0.02 15.82 -7.44
N ARG A 79 -0.53 17.03 -7.66
CA ARG A 79 -1.38 17.34 -8.82
C ARG A 79 -0.64 17.20 -10.15
N GLU A 80 0.63 17.55 -10.22
CA GLU A 80 1.43 17.40 -11.44
C GLU A 80 1.63 15.94 -11.86
N HIS A 81 1.49 14.99 -10.91
CA HIS A 81 1.75 13.56 -11.12
C HIS A 81 0.49 12.69 -10.98
N ALA A 82 -0.64 13.26 -10.57
CA ALA A 82 -1.90 12.53 -10.45
C ALA A 82 -2.62 12.45 -11.81
N PHE A 83 -3.22 11.31 -12.10
CA PHE A 83 -4.12 11.16 -13.25
C PHE A 83 -5.49 11.78 -12.98
N GLU A 84 -5.93 11.73 -11.74
CA GLU A 84 -7.19 12.32 -11.29
C GLU A 84 -6.92 13.69 -10.66
N MET A 85 -7.66 14.71 -11.11
CA MET A 85 -7.47 16.09 -10.69
C MET A 85 -8.42 16.55 -9.58
N GLU A 86 -9.42 15.73 -9.20
CA GLU A 86 -10.31 16.04 -8.09
C GLU A 86 -9.60 15.83 -6.76
N ASP A 87 -9.48 16.87 -5.95
CA ASP A 87 -8.73 16.87 -4.69
C ASP A 87 -9.18 15.80 -3.69
N ASP A 88 -10.48 15.54 -3.62
CA ASP A 88 -11.04 14.53 -2.72
C ASP A 88 -10.70 13.10 -3.18
N VAL A 89 -10.64 12.85 -4.47
CA VAL A 89 -10.22 11.55 -5.03
C VAL A 89 -8.74 11.34 -4.79
N MET A 90 -7.91 12.36 -5.02
CA MET A 90 -6.47 12.29 -4.72
C MET A 90 -6.20 11.99 -3.23
N ARG A 91 -6.91 12.67 -2.30
CA ARG A 91 -6.76 12.43 -0.87
C ARG A 91 -7.20 11.02 -0.46
N LYS A 92 -8.30 10.52 -1.02
CA LYS A 92 -8.76 9.14 -0.78
C LYS A 92 -7.75 8.13 -1.28
N HIS A 93 -7.18 8.36 -2.47
CA HIS A 93 -6.15 7.51 -3.03
C HIS A 93 -4.89 7.51 -2.16
N ILE A 94 -4.38 8.69 -1.78
CA ILE A 94 -3.24 8.80 -0.87
C ILE A 94 -3.53 8.07 0.44
N GLY A 95 -4.67 8.32 1.09
CA GLY A 95 -5.04 7.70 2.36
C GLY A 95 -5.18 6.18 2.31
N LEU A 96 -5.48 5.60 1.14
CA LEU A 96 -5.53 4.16 0.95
C LEU A 96 -4.12 3.53 0.97
N TYR A 97 -3.14 4.19 0.34
CA TYR A 97 -1.79 3.64 0.16
C TYR A 97 -0.76 4.17 1.16
N VAL A 98 -1.03 5.34 1.76
CA VAL A 98 -0.13 6.01 2.71
C VAL A 98 -0.88 6.21 4.02
N ASN A 99 -0.83 5.20 4.86
CA ASN A 99 -1.54 5.10 6.15
C ASN A 99 -0.55 4.78 7.28
N GLU A 100 -1.04 4.32 8.43
CA GLU A 100 -0.21 3.95 9.57
C GLU A 100 0.83 2.87 9.27
N PHE A 101 0.50 1.90 8.41
CA PHE A 101 1.45 0.86 7.98
C PHE A 101 2.60 1.39 7.11
N SER A 102 2.46 2.60 6.57
CA SER A 102 3.57 3.28 5.86
C SER A 102 4.59 3.89 6.81
N ASP A 103 4.21 4.15 8.06
CA ASP A 103 5.13 4.62 9.10
C ASP A 103 5.78 3.46 9.85
N ASP A 104 4.95 2.48 10.20
CA ASP A 104 5.36 1.31 10.96
C ASP A 104 4.39 0.16 10.66
N LEU A 105 4.93 -0.97 10.25
CA LEU A 105 4.12 -2.18 10.03
C LEU A 105 3.57 -2.74 11.33
N GLY A 106 4.33 -2.64 12.40
CA GLY A 106 4.02 -3.28 13.66
C GLY A 106 3.77 -4.79 13.52
N ASP A 107 3.44 -5.48 14.59
CA ASP A 107 3.14 -6.91 14.57
C ASP A 107 1.96 -7.26 13.64
N VAL A 108 0.97 -6.37 13.54
CA VAL A 108 -0.23 -6.57 12.71
C VAL A 108 0.10 -6.55 11.23
N GLY A 109 0.91 -5.58 10.78
CA GLY A 109 1.32 -5.48 9.38
C GLY A 109 2.27 -6.61 8.97
N VAL A 110 3.20 -6.98 9.86
CA VAL A 110 4.09 -8.14 9.66
C VAL A 110 3.27 -9.42 9.50
N ALA A 111 2.30 -9.68 10.40
CA ALA A 111 1.44 -10.86 10.32
C ALA A 111 0.61 -10.90 9.03
N ALA A 112 0.12 -9.74 8.55
CA ALA A 112 -0.62 -9.64 7.29
C ALA A 112 0.24 -10.03 6.08
N ILE A 113 1.50 -9.57 6.04
CA ILE A 113 2.43 -9.92 4.97
C ILE A 113 2.83 -11.40 5.05
N ASP A 114 3.11 -11.93 6.24
CA ASP A 114 3.45 -13.33 6.43
C ASP A 114 2.30 -14.25 5.97
N ASP A 115 1.04 -13.93 6.31
CA ASP A 115 -0.14 -14.71 5.85
C ASP A 115 -0.30 -14.64 4.32
N LEU A 116 -0.10 -13.47 3.70
CA LEU A 116 -0.12 -13.34 2.24
C LEU A 116 0.91 -14.26 1.57
N PHE A 117 2.16 -14.25 2.06
CA PHE A 117 3.22 -15.09 1.52
C PHE A 117 2.94 -16.58 1.74
N ALA A 118 2.45 -16.96 2.92
CA ALA A 118 2.08 -18.34 3.22
C ALA A 118 0.97 -18.86 2.28
N ARG A 119 -0.06 -18.06 2.05
CA ARG A 119 -1.15 -18.40 1.11
C ARG A 119 -0.68 -18.47 -0.34
N ALA A 120 0.16 -17.52 -0.77
CA ALA A 120 0.70 -17.52 -2.13
C ALA A 120 1.60 -18.75 -2.37
N HIS A 121 2.40 -19.14 -1.39
CA HIS A 121 3.18 -20.38 -1.43
C HIS A 121 2.28 -21.63 -1.48
N ALA A 122 1.30 -21.73 -0.59
CA ALA A 122 0.37 -22.86 -0.55
C ALA A 122 -0.44 -23.01 -1.86
N ALA A 123 -0.72 -21.89 -2.53
CA ALA A 123 -1.36 -21.86 -3.84
C ALA A 123 -0.40 -22.11 -5.03
N GLY A 124 0.90 -22.27 -4.79
CA GLY A 124 1.91 -22.54 -5.79
C GLY A 124 2.33 -21.33 -6.64
N TYR A 125 1.99 -20.13 -6.24
CA TYR A 125 2.36 -18.90 -6.98
C TYR A 125 3.80 -18.46 -6.72
N ILE A 126 4.34 -18.74 -5.54
CA ILE A 126 5.71 -18.39 -5.17
C ILE A 126 6.39 -19.59 -4.52
N PRO A 127 7.75 -19.72 -4.59
CA PRO A 127 8.49 -20.68 -3.79
C PRO A 127 8.33 -20.36 -2.29
N GLU A 128 8.66 -21.32 -1.44
CA GLU A 128 8.74 -21.06 0.00
C GLU A 128 9.75 -19.93 0.26
N ASN A 129 9.26 -18.84 0.77
CA ASN A 129 10.06 -17.64 1.05
C ASN A 129 9.44 -16.90 2.24
N LYS A 130 10.29 -16.46 3.14
CA LYS A 130 9.88 -15.63 4.27
C LYS A 130 10.33 -14.20 4.02
N PRO A 131 9.43 -13.21 4.12
CA PRO A 131 9.81 -11.81 4.08
C PRO A 131 10.83 -11.49 5.20
N GLU A 132 11.76 -10.62 4.91
CA GLU A 132 12.67 -10.03 5.88
C GLU A 132 12.36 -8.55 5.96
N PHE A 133 12.34 -8.01 7.16
CA PHE A 133 12.02 -6.60 7.41
C PHE A 133 13.29 -5.86 7.84
N VAL A 134 13.37 -4.58 7.47
CA VAL A 134 14.46 -3.72 7.96
C VAL A 134 14.29 -3.60 9.47
N PRO A 135 15.34 -3.88 10.27
CA PRO A 135 15.26 -3.77 11.73
C PRO A 135 14.83 -2.36 12.15
N GLU A 136 14.09 -2.27 13.23
CA GLU A 136 13.82 -0.99 13.87
C GLU A 136 15.07 -0.45 14.55
N SER A 137 15.27 0.86 14.53
CA SER A 137 16.40 1.56 15.16
C SER A 137 16.21 1.74 16.66
#